data_b8ae6fcccf5878de4a72ebca290d4494
#
_entry.id   b8ae6fcccf5878de4a72ebca290d4494
#
_cell.length_a   1.000
_cell.length_b   1.000
_cell.length_c   1.000
_cell.angle_alpha   90.00
_cell.angle_beta   90.00
_cell.angle_gamma   90.00
#
_symmetry.space_group_name_H-M   'P 1'
#
loop_
_entity.id
_entity.type
_entity.pdbx_description
1 polymer ?
#
loop_
_entity_poly.entity_id
_entity_poly.type
_entity_poly.pdbx_seq_one_letter_code
_entity_poly.pdbx_strand_id
1 'polypeptide(L)'
;MGQDNLANIISAFVDVYLLSLKSDYKGALICIDEIDVSLHPDTQIRLLNLMIELSNALNIQFVLTSHSLTFIKEISNKVKRKPEEYQIVYLKNPSDPYIAQNTEYYALKADLFNKLEHNVPLPKVYFEDEVGKELFGLLLEALNYQLDCLESGQFRDSDDTGHYSDLMKSLKLLMPLRDIDKKIKMCAMELGCEVLIKLAEAKYDQYYRRIIFVLDGDARIKNGLNVKKPEVRDFLNSDFDPGDAKNRKHEKNVCFFPSYFAPESFLYKALYELTSQQSEHELFWRALDRSEETEMYTADRIFELLNTSKMDFTNDDVKSLFKNELWDFCQKAQPLKYYYNSCKNLPDLIDFWKCFFDAYSIAKPLTIQNKYL
;
A
#
# COMPACT_ATOMS: atom_id res chain seq x y z
N MET A 1 -23.58 11.72 35.31
CA MET A 1 -23.14 10.30 35.23
C MET A 1 -21.72 10.15 34.67
N GLY A 2 -21.38 10.52 33.42
CA GLY A 2 -20.02 10.30 32.89
C GLY A 2 -18.91 11.11 33.55
N GLN A 3 -19.21 12.31 33.99
CA GLN A 3 -18.26 13.16 34.74
C GLN A 3 -17.99 12.57 36.13
N ASP A 4 -18.97 12.04 36.78
CA ASP A 4 -18.85 11.47 38.13
C ASP A 4 -18.00 10.20 38.12
N ASN A 5 -18.16 9.32 37.09
CA ASN A 5 -17.32 8.13 36.94
C ASN A 5 -15.85 8.51 36.69
N LEU A 6 -15.60 9.47 35.82
CA LEU A 6 -14.24 9.94 35.56
C LEU A 6 -13.61 10.54 36.81
N ALA A 7 -14.38 11.34 37.59
CA ALA A 7 -13.93 11.94 38.83
C ALA A 7 -13.52 10.86 39.86
N ASN A 8 -14.32 9.82 39.99
CA ASN A 8 -14.02 8.69 40.89
C ASN A 8 -12.73 7.95 40.47
N ILE A 9 -12.56 7.71 39.16
CA ILE A 9 -11.34 7.07 38.64
C ILE A 9 -10.10 7.95 38.92
N ILE A 10 -10.19 9.24 38.66
CA ILE A 10 -9.08 10.18 38.93
C ILE A 10 -8.80 10.27 40.44
N SER A 11 -9.83 10.28 41.29
CA SER A 11 -9.66 10.25 42.75
C SER A 11 -8.87 9.00 43.19
N ALA A 12 -9.23 7.81 42.66
CA ALA A 12 -8.46 6.59 42.96
C ALA A 12 -7.00 6.69 42.55
N PHE A 13 -6.71 7.34 41.42
CA PHE A 13 -5.31 7.56 40.99
C PHE A 13 -4.56 8.49 41.94
N VAL A 14 -5.20 9.55 42.45
CA VAL A 14 -4.64 10.45 43.44
C VAL A 14 -4.35 9.69 44.75
N ASP A 15 -5.30 8.85 45.20
CA ASP A 15 -5.11 8.06 46.41
C ASP A 15 -3.90 7.12 46.28
N VAL A 16 -3.73 6.44 45.16
CA VAL A 16 -2.57 5.58 44.90
C VAL A 16 -1.29 6.40 44.81
N TYR A 17 -1.33 7.59 44.19
CA TYR A 17 -0.20 8.50 44.20
C TYR A 17 0.24 8.88 45.62
N LEU A 18 -0.71 9.22 46.48
CA LEU A 18 -0.43 9.52 47.90
C LEU A 18 0.13 8.31 48.65
N LEU A 19 -0.36 7.11 48.34
CA LEU A 19 0.19 5.88 48.88
C LEU A 19 1.60 5.62 48.40
N SER A 20 1.94 5.96 47.15
CA SER A 20 3.27 5.77 46.58
C SER A 20 4.37 6.60 47.24
N LEU A 21 4.00 7.65 47.99
CA LEU A 21 4.93 8.48 48.76
C LEU A 21 5.39 7.80 50.07
N LYS A 22 4.78 6.69 50.48
CA LYS A 22 5.16 5.94 51.68
C LYS A 22 6.37 5.04 51.39
N SER A 23 7.25 4.90 52.37
CA SER A 23 8.49 4.14 52.23
C SER A 23 8.32 2.63 52.04
N ASP A 24 7.17 2.10 52.39
CA ASP A 24 6.80 0.66 52.26
C ASP A 24 5.98 0.34 51.01
N TYR A 25 5.73 1.33 50.11
CA TYR A 25 5.00 1.12 48.87
C TYR A 25 5.75 0.20 47.91
N LYS A 26 5.08 -0.84 47.43
CA LYS A 26 5.63 -1.81 46.45
C LYS A 26 4.93 -1.85 45.14
N GLY A 27 3.76 -1.21 45.03
CA GLY A 27 2.89 -1.20 43.87
C GLY A 27 1.42 -1.28 44.28
N ALA A 28 0.52 -1.17 43.32
CA ALA A 28 -0.92 -1.25 43.56
C ALA A 28 -1.62 -2.07 42.47
N LEU A 29 -2.77 -2.65 42.81
CA LEU A 29 -3.73 -3.23 41.88
C LEU A 29 -4.99 -2.38 41.86
N ILE A 30 -5.38 -1.90 40.70
CA ILE A 30 -6.62 -1.12 40.51
C ILE A 30 -7.55 -1.91 39.60
N CYS A 31 -8.74 -2.22 40.10
CA CYS A 31 -9.83 -2.88 39.36
C CYS A 31 -10.89 -1.84 39.03
N ILE A 32 -11.24 -1.69 37.75
CA ILE A 32 -12.27 -0.76 37.27
C ILE A 32 -13.27 -1.56 36.45
N ASP A 33 -14.50 -1.55 36.86
CA ASP A 33 -15.61 -2.15 36.15
C ASP A 33 -16.22 -1.13 35.19
N GLU A 34 -16.52 -1.56 33.95
CA GLU A 34 -17.15 -0.74 32.91
C GLU A 34 -16.46 0.62 32.70
N ILE A 35 -15.15 0.62 32.47
CA ILE A 35 -14.34 1.84 32.33
C ILE A 35 -14.83 2.78 31.22
N ASP A 36 -15.57 2.29 30.26
CA ASP A 36 -16.06 3.01 29.07
C ASP A 36 -17.43 3.67 29.29
N VAL A 37 -18.14 3.36 30.36
CA VAL A 37 -19.49 3.86 30.59
C VAL A 37 -19.53 5.39 30.61
N SER A 38 -20.38 5.92 29.72
CA SER A 38 -20.62 7.38 29.57
C SER A 38 -19.41 8.23 29.15
N LEU A 39 -18.32 7.61 28.69
CA LEU A 39 -17.14 8.34 28.19
C LEU A 39 -17.14 8.43 26.67
N HIS A 40 -16.86 9.62 26.14
CA HIS A 40 -16.63 9.80 24.71
C HIS A 40 -15.40 8.99 24.25
N PRO A 41 -15.39 8.39 23.03
CA PRO A 41 -14.28 7.59 22.54
C PRO A 41 -12.88 8.22 22.67
N ASP A 42 -12.75 9.52 22.38
CA ASP A 42 -11.48 10.24 22.58
C ASP A 42 -11.05 10.28 24.05
N THR A 43 -12.00 10.47 24.96
CA THR A 43 -11.72 10.44 26.40
C THR A 43 -11.27 9.06 26.88
N GLN A 44 -11.85 7.99 26.32
CA GLN A 44 -11.42 6.61 26.62
C GLN A 44 -9.95 6.40 26.22
N ILE A 45 -9.53 6.89 25.06
CA ILE A 45 -8.15 6.77 24.58
C ILE A 45 -7.19 7.59 25.47
N ARG A 46 -7.57 8.81 25.85
CA ARG A 46 -6.76 9.63 26.76
C ARG A 46 -6.63 9.01 28.14
N LEU A 47 -7.72 8.46 28.67
CA LEU A 47 -7.71 7.78 29.96
C LEU A 47 -6.80 6.54 29.92
N LEU A 48 -6.87 5.73 28.85
CA LEU A 48 -6.00 4.59 28.65
C LEU A 48 -4.52 5.01 28.63
N ASN A 49 -4.16 6.07 27.93
CA ASN A 49 -2.80 6.57 27.88
C ASN A 49 -2.29 7.04 29.24
N LEU A 50 -3.14 7.77 29.99
CA LEU A 50 -2.84 8.18 31.38
C LEU A 50 -2.60 6.97 32.27
N MET A 51 -3.44 5.94 32.18
CA MET A 51 -3.27 4.71 32.96
C MET A 51 -1.96 3.99 32.66
N ILE A 52 -1.53 3.97 31.41
CA ILE A 52 -0.24 3.40 31.00
C ILE A 52 0.92 4.20 31.61
N GLU A 53 0.85 5.53 31.57
CA GLU A 53 1.85 6.36 32.20
C GLU A 53 1.93 6.13 33.72
N LEU A 54 0.79 6.07 34.38
CA LEU A 54 0.72 5.79 35.82
C LEU A 54 1.17 4.39 36.19
N SER A 55 0.83 3.37 35.36
CA SER A 55 1.29 2.01 35.55
C SER A 55 2.82 1.96 35.63
N ASN A 56 3.49 2.60 34.68
CA ASN A 56 4.96 2.63 34.64
C ASN A 56 5.56 3.49 35.76
N ALA A 57 4.95 4.64 36.08
CA ALA A 57 5.50 5.57 37.07
C ALA A 57 5.31 5.08 38.52
N LEU A 58 4.21 4.40 38.79
CA LEU A 58 3.79 4.05 40.16
C LEU A 58 3.70 2.53 40.37
N ASN A 59 4.19 1.71 39.47
CA ASN A 59 4.11 0.25 39.54
C ASN A 59 2.67 -0.24 39.79
N ILE A 60 1.71 0.21 38.97
CA ILE A 60 0.28 -0.15 39.10
C ILE A 60 -0.08 -1.20 38.07
N GLN A 61 -0.72 -2.28 38.52
CA GLN A 61 -1.43 -3.20 37.65
C GLN A 61 -2.91 -2.79 37.56
N PHE A 62 -3.45 -2.75 36.33
CA PHE A 62 -4.85 -2.48 36.07
C PHE A 62 -5.58 -3.75 35.63
N VAL A 63 -6.76 -3.99 36.19
CA VAL A 63 -7.73 -4.97 35.72
C VAL A 63 -9.01 -4.24 35.38
N LEU A 64 -9.45 -4.31 34.12
CA LEU A 64 -10.53 -3.49 33.59
C LEU A 64 -11.57 -4.33 32.89
N THR A 65 -12.85 -4.00 33.04
CA THR A 65 -13.88 -4.50 32.13
C THR A 65 -14.33 -3.40 31.18
N SER A 66 -14.70 -3.76 29.96
CA SER A 66 -15.15 -2.81 28.95
C SER A 66 -15.97 -3.51 27.85
N HIS A 67 -16.99 -2.81 27.35
CA HIS A 67 -17.76 -3.16 26.16
C HIS A 67 -17.44 -2.27 24.95
N SER A 68 -16.55 -1.31 25.11
CA SER A 68 -16.19 -0.34 24.05
C SER A 68 -15.30 -0.94 22.99
N LEU A 69 -15.77 -0.95 21.75
CA LEU A 69 -14.96 -1.35 20.59
C LEU A 69 -13.74 -0.43 20.38
N THR A 70 -13.83 0.84 20.75
CA THR A 70 -12.70 1.78 20.70
C THR A 70 -11.61 1.35 21.66
N PHE A 71 -11.98 1.05 22.92
CA PHE A 71 -11.07 0.60 23.96
C PHE A 71 -10.43 -0.75 23.60
N ILE A 72 -11.26 -1.73 23.21
CA ILE A 72 -10.82 -3.07 22.79
C ILE A 72 -9.83 -2.99 21.63
N LYS A 73 -10.07 -2.11 20.64
CA LYS A 73 -9.17 -1.92 19.49
C LYS A 73 -7.79 -1.41 19.92
N GLU A 74 -7.76 -0.40 20.80
CA GLU A 74 -6.50 0.15 21.28
C GLU A 74 -5.71 -0.85 22.12
N ILE A 75 -6.35 -1.58 23.01
CA ILE A 75 -5.70 -2.64 23.79
C ILE A 75 -5.24 -3.79 22.90
N SER A 76 -6.03 -4.25 21.93
CA SER A 76 -5.59 -5.28 20.96
C SER A 76 -4.30 -4.89 20.22
N ASN A 77 -4.14 -3.63 19.86
CA ASN A 77 -2.91 -3.13 19.25
C ASN A 77 -1.71 -3.17 20.20
N LYS A 78 -1.94 -2.94 21.51
CA LYS A 78 -0.90 -2.98 22.53
C LYS A 78 -0.49 -4.41 22.87
N VAL A 79 -1.46 -5.33 23.02
CA VAL A 79 -1.21 -6.77 23.22
C VAL A 79 -0.30 -7.34 22.11
N LYS A 80 -0.53 -6.94 20.85
CA LYS A 80 0.32 -7.40 19.74
C LYS A 80 1.77 -6.92 19.81
N ARG A 81 1.99 -5.73 20.37
CA ARG A 81 3.33 -5.13 20.46
C ARG A 81 4.10 -5.59 21.68
N LYS A 82 3.39 -5.81 22.80
CA LYS A 82 3.94 -6.12 24.10
C LYS A 82 3.02 -7.10 24.86
N PRO A 83 2.97 -8.37 24.43
CA PRO A 83 2.07 -9.38 25.02
C PRO A 83 2.41 -9.69 26.47
N GLU A 84 3.61 -9.38 26.93
CA GLU A 84 4.06 -9.51 28.32
C GLU A 84 3.49 -8.43 29.26
N GLU A 85 3.11 -7.27 28.72
CA GLU A 85 2.59 -6.14 29.50
C GLU A 85 1.05 -6.05 29.43
N TYR A 86 0.43 -6.53 28.33
CA TYR A 86 -1.00 -6.39 28.08
C TYR A 86 -1.65 -7.71 27.76
N GLN A 87 -2.82 -7.94 28.31
CA GLN A 87 -3.64 -9.13 28.06
C GLN A 87 -5.11 -8.77 27.87
N ILE A 88 -5.80 -9.47 26.97
CA ILE A 88 -7.26 -9.45 26.85
C ILE A 88 -7.77 -10.82 27.27
N VAL A 89 -8.69 -10.84 28.23
CA VAL A 89 -9.47 -12.02 28.62
C VAL A 89 -10.89 -11.80 28.12
N TYR A 90 -11.33 -12.61 27.16
CA TYR A 90 -12.67 -12.52 26.59
C TYR A 90 -13.48 -13.75 26.98
N LEU A 91 -14.56 -13.54 27.76
CA LEU A 91 -15.46 -14.57 28.21
C LEU A 91 -16.59 -14.75 27.20
N LYS A 92 -16.76 -15.97 26.70
CA LYS A 92 -17.88 -16.37 25.84
C LYS A 92 -18.88 -17.18 26.58
N ASN A 93 -20.11 -17.20 26.04
CA ASN A 93 -21.24 -17.99 26.52
C ASN A 93 -21.62 -17.71 28.00
N PRO A 94 -22.54 -16.75 28.26
CA PRO A 94 -22.91 -16.38 29.60
C PRO A 94 -23.50 -17.56 30.46
N SER A 95 -24.06 -18.57 29.80
CA SER A 95 -24.65 -19.75 30.48
C SER A 95 -23.61 -20.81 30.87
N ASP A 96 -22.47 -20.85 30.14
CA ASP A 96 -21.35 -21.75 30.42
C ASP A 96 -20.06 -21.02 30.02
N PRO A 97 -19.56 -20.11 30.89
CA PRO A 97 -18.47 -19.20 30.51
C PRO A 97 -17.16 -19.92 30.28
N TYR A 98 -16.54 -19.64 29.14
CA TYR A 98 -15.17 -20.05 28.80
C TYR A 98 -14.34 -18.91 28.21
N ILE A 99 -13.02 -19.00 28.36
CA ILE A 99 -12.10 -18.01 27.85
C ILE A 99 -11.85 -18.29 26.36
N ALA A 100 -12.10 -17.27 25.51
CA ALA A 100 -11.83 -17.37 24.09
C ALA A 100 -10.31 -17.39 23.82
N GLN A 101 -9.87 -18.29 22.95
CA GLN A 101 -8.46 -18.38 22.55
C GLN A 101 -8.06 -17.24 21.58
N ASN A 102 -8.99 -16.80 20.71
CA ASN A 102 -8.74 -15.72 19.78
C ASN A 102 -9.30 -14.41 20.33
N THR A 103 -8.41 -13.50 20.74
CA THR A 103 -8.74 -12.18 21.28
C THR A 103 -8.37 -11.04 20.31
N GLU A 104 -8.23 -11.34 19.01
CA GLU A 104 -8.02 -10.31 18.01
C GLU A 104 -9.25 -9.40 17.84
N TYR A 105 -8.99 -8.10 17.66
CA TYR A 105 -10.06 -7.09 17.56
C TYR A 105 -11.19 -7.47 16.60
N TYR A 106 -10.87 -7.94 15.40
CA TYR A 106 -11.90 -8.26 14.39
C TYR A 106 -12.70 -9.51 14.75
N ALA A 107 -12.09 -10.48 15.42
CA ALA A 107 -12.78 -11.65 15.95
C ALA A 107 -13.73 -11.26 17.09
N LEU A 108 -13.26 -10.44 18.03
CA LEU A 108 -14.09 -9.91 19.12
C LEU A 108 -15.24 -9.05 18.59
N LYS A 109 -14.96 -8.19 17.63
CA LYS A 109 -15.99 -7.38 16.99
C LYS A 109 -17.04 -8.22 16.27
N ALA A 110 -16.64 -9.27 15.55
CA ALA A 110 -17.58 -10.15 14.86
C ALA A 110 -18.48 -10.87 15.85
N ASP A 111 -17.91 -11.36 16.93
CA ASP A 111 -18.66 -12.04 18.02
C ASP A 111 -19.66 -11.09 18.69
N LEU A 112 -19.25 -9.87 19.05
CA LEU A 112 -20.11 -8.83 19.63
C LEU A 112 -21.29 -8.46 18.72
N PHE A 113 -21.15 -8.58 17.40
CA PHE A 113 -22.21 -8.31 16.43
C PHE A 113 -22.91 -9.59 15.91
N ASN A 114 -22.65 -10.74 16.52
CA ASN A 114 -23.19 -12.05 16.10
C ASN A 114 -22.95 -12.36 14.61
N LYS A 115 -21.76 -12.03 14.09
CA LYS A 115 -21.35 -12.33 12.73
C LYS A 115 -20.58 -13.63 12.67
N LEU A 116 -20.92 -14.51 11.71
CA LEU A 116 -20.26 -15.79 11.52
C LEU A 116 -18.80 -15.66 11.10
N GLU A 117 -18.48 -14.59 10.39
CA GLU A 117 -17.14 -14.32 9.87
C GLU A 117 -16.65 -12.93 10.28
N HIS A 118 -15.36 -12.82 10.53
CA HIS A 118 -14.70 -11.54 10.72
C HIS A 118 -13.84 -11.21 9.51
N ASN A 119 -14.15 -10.10 8.88
CA ASN A 119 -13.37 -9.59 7.75
C ASN A 119 -12.40 -8.54 8.26
N VAL A 120 -11.11 -8.83 8.13
CA VAL A 120 -10.06 -7.82 8.29
C VAL A 120 -10.14 -6.89 7.07
N PRO A 121 -10.34 -5.57 7.26
CA PRO A 121 -10.36 -4.66 6.13
C PRO A 121 -9.06 -4.74 5.33
N LEU A 122 -9.18 -4.89 4.02
CA LEU A 122 -8.03 -4.85 3.13
C LEU A 122 -7.37 -3.47 3.16
N PRO A 123 -6.05 -3.39 3.08
CA PRO A 123 -5.36 -2.13 2.85
C PRO A 123 -5.90 -1.44 1.60
N LYS A 124 -6.10 -0.13 1.67
CA LYS A 124 -6.58 0.67 0.54
C LYS A 124 -5.39 1.22 -0.24
N VAL A 125 -5.52 1.18 -1.55
CA VAL A 125 -4.61 1.83 -2.49
C VAL A 125 -5.38 2.90 -3.24
N TYR A 126 -4.92 4.14 -3.15
CA TYR A 126 -5.52 5.31 -3.79
C TYR A 126 -4.70 5.69 -5.02
N PHE A 127 -5.40 5.86 -6.13
CA PHE A 127 -4.87 6.34 -7.41
C PHE A 127 -5.47 7.71 -7.72
N GLU A 128 -4.81 8.48 -8.57
CA GLU A 128 -5.32 9.78 -9.00
C GLU A 128 -6.67 9.63 -9.73
N ASP A 129 -6.73 8.68 -10.66
CA ASP A 129 -7.91 8.39 -11.48
C ASP A 129 -8.01 6.90 -11.85
N GLU A 130 -8.96 6.54 -12.70
CA GLU A 130 -9.15 5.17 -13.17
C GLU A 130 -8.02 4.70 -14.10
N VAL A 131 -7.40 5.60 -14.87
CA VAL A 131 -6.29 5.28 -15.78
C VAL A 131 -5.07 4.81 -14.98
N GLY A 132 -4.74 5.51 -13.90
CA GLY A 132 -3.68 5.10 -12.99
C GLY A 132 -3.97 3.74 -12.34
N LYS A 133 -5.21 3.48 -11.93
CA LYS A 133 -5.62 2.18 -11.39
C LYS A 133 -5.48 1.04 -12.41
N GLU A 134 -5.84 1.28 -13.67
CA GLU A 134 -5.68 0.29 -14.74
C GLU A 134 -4.20 0.06 -15.09
N LEU A 135 -3.36 1.11 -15.11
CA LEU A 135 -1.92 0.95 -15.28
C LEU A 135 -1.31 0.10 -14.17
N PHE A 136 -1.77 0.27 -12.91
CA PHE A 136 -1.33 -0.60 -11.81
C PHE A 136 -1.64 -2.07 -12.10
N GLY A 137 -2.81 -2.37 -12.67
CA GLY A 137 -3.17 -3.72 -13.11
C GLY A 137 -2.18 -4.28 -14.15
N LEU A 138 -1.84 -3.50 -15.18
CA LEU A 138 -0.86 -3.89 -16.19
C LEU A 138 0.55 -4.13 -15.60
N LEU A 139 0.96 -3.30 -14.65
CA LEU A 139 2.24 -3.48 -13.93
C LEU A 139 2.22 -4.73 -13.04
N LEU A 140 1.09 -5.06 -12.43
CA LEU A 140 0.94 -6.28 -11.63
C LEU A 140 1.04 -7.53 -12.51
N GLU A 141 0.37 -7.52 -13.67
CA GLU A 141 0.48 -8.59 -14.64
C GLU A 141 1.93 -8.75 -15.16
N ALA A 142 2.64 -7.63 -15.35
CA ALA A 142 4.05 -7.67 -15.70
C ALA A 142 4.90 -8.28 -14.57
N LEU A 143 4.66 -7.90 -13.30
CA LEU A 143 5.34 -8.51 -12.15
C LEU A 143 5.09 -10.02 -12.09
N ASN A 144 3.82 -10.44 -12.15
CA ASN A 144 3.46 -11.85 -12.09
C ASN A 144 4.16 -12.66 -13.20
N TYR A 145 4.18 -12.13 -14.42
CA TYR A 145 4.89 -12.73 -15.54
C TYR A 145 6.40 -12.89 -15.28
N GLN A 146 7.06 -11.83 -14.75
CA GLN A 146 8.49 -11.91 -14.42
C GLN A 146 8.76 -12.92 -13.28
N LEU A 147 7.86 -13.04 -12.30
CA LEU A 147 7.96 -14.03 -11.24
C LEU A 147 7.79 -15.46 -11.78
N ASP A 148 6.89 -15.67 -12.75
CA ASP A 148 6.72 -16.97 -13.42
C ASP A 148 7.95 -17.35 -14.26
N CYS A 149 8.53 -16.37 -14.97
CA CYS A 149 9.79 -16.57 -15.68
C CYS A 149 10.95 -16.92 -14.73
N LEU A 150 10.99 -16.32 -13.55
CA LEU A 150 11.97 -16.62 -12.52
C LEU A 150 11.84 -18.07 -12.01
N GLU A 151 10.62 -18.52 -11.72
CA GLU A 151 10.35 -19.87 -11.22
C GLU A 151 10.59 -20.96 -12.28
N SER A 152 10.25 -20.68 -13.55
CA SER A 152 10.46 -21.62 -14.65
C SER A 152 11.88 -21.65 -15.18
N GLY A 153 12.77 -20.78 -14.69
CA GLY A 153 14.14 -20.66 -15.18
C GLY A 153 14.26 -20.18 -16.63
N GLN A 154 13.21 -19.50 -17.15
CA GLN A 154 13.16 -19.02 -18.53
C GLN A 154 13.93 -17.71 -18.76
N PHE A 155 14.48 -17.12 -17.72
CA PHE A 155 15.38 -15.97 -17.90
C PHE A 155 16.64 -16.42 -18.65
N ARG A 156 16.81 -15.95 -19.87
CA ARG A 156 18.01 -16.23 -20.65
C ARG A 156 19.17 -15.42 -20.10
N ASP A 157 20.17 -16.12 -19.59
CA ASP A 157 21.47 -15.57 -19.27
C ASP A 157 22.14 -15.12 -20.60
N SER A 158 21.97 -13.87 -20.98
CA SER A 158 22.65 -13.32 -22.15
C SER A 158 23.91 -12.51 -21.78
N ASP A 159 24.10 -12.20 -20.49
CA ASP A 159 25.25 -11.44 -20.02
C ASP A 159 25.88 -12.01 -18.75
N ASP A 160 27.17 -12.30 -18.85
CA ASP A 160 28.08 -12.81 -17.81
C ASP A 160 28.41 -11.73 -16.74
N THR A 161 27.54 -10.74 -16.56
CA THR A 161 27.72 -9.65 -15.61
C THR A 161 26.93 -9.93 -14.33
N GLY A 162 27.58 -9.83 -13.17
CA GLY A 162 26.97 -10.02 -11.84
C GLY A 162 25.71 -9.18 -11.56
N HIS A 163 25.42 -8.20 -12.40
CA HIS A 163 24.23 -7.36 -12.35
C HIS A 163 22.92 -8.14 -12.50
N TYR A 164 22.90 -9.14 -13.38
CA TYR A 164 21.73 -10.00 -13.59
C TYR A 164 21.37 -10.81 -12.33
N SER A 165 22.38 -11.37 -11.64
CA SER A 165 22.16 -12.13 -10.40
C SER A 165 21.49 -11.27 -9.30
N ASP A 166 21.83 -9.98 -9.21
CA ASP A 166 21.27 -9.08 -8.21
C ASP A 166 19.84 -8.64 -8.56
N LEU A 167 19.51 -8.51 -9.85
CA LEU A 167 18.13 -8.29 -10.30
C LEU A 167 17.25 -9.49 -9.94
N MET A 168 17.71 -10.71 -10.18
CA MET A 168 16.96 -11.93 -9.84
C MET A 168 16.76 -12.08 -8.33
N LYS A 169 17.76 -11.77 -7.49
CA LYS A 169 17.62 -11.72 -6.03
C LYS A 169 16.56 -10.68 -5.62
N SER A 170 16.61 -9.51 -6.23
CA SER A 170 15.66 -8.43 -5.96
C SER A 170 14.22 -8.81 -6.36
N LEU A 171 14.05 -9.44 -7.52
CA LEU A 171 12.75 -9.92 -7.99
C LEU A 171 12.19 -11.00 -7.06
N LYS A 172 13.05 -11.91 -6.57
CA LYS A 172 12.65 -12.96 -5.61
C LYS A 172 12.08 -12.39 -4.31
N LEU A 173 12.56 -11.23 -3.85
CA LEU A 173 12.02 -10.56 -2.67
C LEU A 173 10.58 -10.06 -2.87
N LEU A 174 10.14 -9.91 -4.12
CA LEU A 174 8.79 -9.45 -4.47
C LEU A 174 7.75 -10.57 -4.59
N MET A 175 8.15 -11.85 -4.43
CA MET A 175 7.22 -13.00 -4.42
C MET A 175 5.99 -12.83 -3.52
N PRO A 176 6.06 -12.21 -2.32
CA PRO A 176 4.89 -11.99 -1.49
C PRO A 176 3.83 -11.06 -2.10
N LEU A 177 4.18 -10.29 -3.14
CA LEU A 177 3.27 -9.41 -3.87
C LEU A 177 2.52 -10.12 -5.01
N ARG A 178 2.81 -11.38 -5.29
CA ARG A 178 2.04 -12.14 -6.28
C ARG A 178 0.56 -12.09 -5.94
N ASP A 179 -0.27 -11.79 -6.95
CA ASP A 179 -1.73 -11.63 -6.78
C ASP A 179 -2.12 -10.64 -5.66
N ILE A 180 -1.37 -9.57 -5.52
CA ILE A 180 -1.61 -8.58 -4.45
C ILE A 180 -2.98 -7.89 -4.57
N ASP A 181 -3.54 -7.81 -5.77
CA ASP A 181 -4.89 -7.29 -6.05
C ASP A 181 -5.97 -7.97 -5.21
N LYS A 182 -5.84 -9.26 -4.94
CA LYS A 182 -6.74 -10.04 -4.06
C LYS A 182 -6.61 -9.66 -2.58
N LYS A 183 -5.55 -8.96 -2.20
CA LYS A 183 -5.19 -8.61 -0.81
C LYS A 183 -5.28 -7.11 -0.51
N ILE A 184 -5.67 -6.30 -1.48
CA ILE A 184 -5.83 -4.83 -1.38
C ILE A 184 -7.19 -4.40 -1.90
N LYS A 185 -7.59 -3.18 -1.57
CA LYS A 185 -8.76 -2.51 -2.16
C LYS A 185 -8.29 -1.31 -2.96
N MET A 186 -8.35 -1.41 -4.28
CA MET A 186 -8.00 -0.34 -5.20
C MET A 186 -9.14 0.69 -5.32
N CYS A 187 -8.82 1.98 -5.28
CA CYS A 187 -9.77 3.08 -5.33
C CYS A 187 -9.19 4.21 -6.20
N ALA A 188 -9.84 4.50 -7.32
CA ALA A 188 -9.62 5.74 -8.06
C ALA A 188 -10.30 6.88 -7.32
N MET A 189 -9.61 8.00 -7.13
CA MET A 189 -10.06 9.08 -6.25
C MET A 189 -10.57 10.31 -7.02
N GLU A 190 -10.25 10.42 -8.31
CA GLU A 190 -10.53 11.60 -9.16
C GLU A 190 -9.97 12.89 -8.54
N LEU A 191 -8.77 12.79 -7.98
CA LEU A 191 -8.07 13.87 -7.28
C LEU A 191 -6.64 14.00 -7.82
N GLY A 192 -6.22 15.21 -8.09
CA GLY A 192 -4.85 15.46 -8.54
C GLY A 192 -3.79 15.15 -7.46
N CYS A 193 -2.56 14.85 -7.92
CA CYS A 193 -1.43 14.41 -7.10
C CYS A 193 -1.15 15.32 -5.89
N GLU A 194 -1.27 16.64 -6.03
CA GLU A 194 -1.00 17.58 -4.93
C GLU A 194 -1.96 17.40 -3.74
N VAL A 195 -3.21 17.04 -4.02
CA VAL A 195 -4.21 16.77 -2.97
C VAL A 195 -3.89 15.46 -2.26
N LEU A 196 -3.59 14.41 -3.02
CA LEU A 196 -3.26 13.09 -2.48
C LEU A 196 -1.98 13.12 -1.66
N ILE A 197 -0.96 13.87 -2.09
CA ILE A 197 0.27 14.07 -1.32
C ILE A 197 0.00 14.78 0.00
N LYS A 198 -0.82 15.84 -0.01
CA LYS A 198 -1.21 16.52 1.23
C LYS A 198 -1.97 15.61 2.19
N LEU A 199 -2.81 14.71 1.68
CA LEU A 199 -3.49 13.70 2.51
C LEU A 199 -2.48 12.71 3.12
N ALA A 200 -1.47 12.27 2.35
CA ALA A 200 -0.42 11.40 2.86
C ALA A 200 0.44 12.09 3.94
N GLU A 201 0.71 13.38 3.79
CA GLU A 201 1.47 14.21 4.72
C GLU A 201 0.67 14.58 5.99
N ALA A 202 -0.65 14.35 6.03
CA ALA A 202 -1.51 14.74 7.16
C ALA A 202 -1.12 13.98 8.45
N LYS A 203 -0.27 14.62 9.27
CA LYS A 203 0.35 14.01 10.46
C LYS A 203 -0.65 13.67 11.56
N TYR A 204 -1.79 14.35 11.58
CA TYR A 204 -2.81 14.20 12.63
C TYR A 204 -3.79 13.08 12.36
N ASP A 205 -3.89 12.60 11.12
CA ASP A 205 -4.83 11.56 10.74
C ASP A 205 -4.14 10.22 10.52
N GLN A 206 -4.22 9.36 11.54
CA GLN A 206 -3.68 7.99 11.45
C GLN A 206 -4.35 7.15 10.36
N TYR A 207 -5.53 7.54 9.87
CA TYR A 207 -6.23 6.85 8.80
C TYR A 207 -5.43 6.91 7.50
N TYR A 208 -4.98 8.11 7.09
CA TYR A 208 -4.22 8.27 5.85
C TYR A 208 -2.83 7.61 5.88
N ARG A 209 -2.24 7.43 7.06
CA ARG A 209 -0.97 6.69 7.21
C ARG A 209 -1.06 5.21 6.85
N ARG A 210 -2.28 4.65 6.80
CA ARG A 210 -2.56 3.24 6.46
C ARG A 210 -3.08 3.07 5.04
N ILE A 211 -3.09 4.12 4.26
CA ILE A 211 -3.45 4.11 2.85
C ILE A 211 -2.17 4.17 2.05
N ILE A 212 -2.10 3.38 1.00
CA ILE A 212 -1.03 3.46 0.01
C ILE A 212 -1.50 4.43 -1.07
N PHE A 213 -0.68 5.40 -1.41
CA PHE A 213 -0.94 6.32 -2.51
C PHE A 213 -0.03 5.93 -3.67
N VAL A 214 -0.60 5.60 -4.80
CA VAL A 214 0.13 5.34 -6.04
C VAL A 214 -0.22 6.44 -7.02
N LEU A 215 0.77 7.25 -7.34
CA LEU A 215 0.63 8.48 -8.11
C LEU A 215 1.30 8.33 -9.48
N ASP A 216 0.90 9.17 -10.40
CA ASP A 216 1.46 9.19 -11.75
C ASP A 216 2.96 9.47 -11.74
N GLY A 217 3.64 8.97 -12.76
CA GLY A 217 5.10 9.11 -12.87
C GLY A 217 5.54 10.58 -12.98
N ASP A 218 4.75 11.41 -13.64
CA ASP A 218 5.04 12.85 -13.81
C ASP A 218 4.85 13.64 -12.50
N ALA A 219 4.12 13.10 -11.51
CA ALA A 219 4.00 13.66 -10.17
C ALA A 219 5.31 13.59 -9.36
N ARG A 220 6.31 12.80 -9.80
CA ARG A 220 7.66 12.77 -9.18
C ARG A 220 8.33 14.14 -9.22
N ILE A 221 8.05 14.93 -10.23
CA ILE A 221 8.64 16.25 -10.43
C ILE A 221 7.75 17.27 -9.73
N LYS A 222 8.29 17.96 -8.73
CA LYS A 222 7.57 19.05 -8.07
C LYS A 222 7.41 20.20 -9.06
N ASN A 223 6.18 20.67 -9.28
CA ASN A 223 5.92 21.88 -10.06
C ASN A 223 6.69 23.07 -9.45
N GLY A 224 7.77 23.46 -10.08
CA GLY A 224 8.56 24.64 -9.75
C GLY A 224 8.66 25.54 -10.98
N LEU A 225 8.88 26.82 -10.79
CA LEU A 225 8.89 27.86 -11.84
C LEU A 225 9.85 27.56 -13.05
N ASN A 226 10.72 26.55 -12.95
CA ASN A 226 11.72 26.24 -13.97
C ASN A 226 11.85 24.74 -14.30
N VAL A 227 10.92 23.87 -13.86
CA VAL A 227 11.00 22.43 -14.16
C VAL A 227 9.96 22.08 -15.21
N LYS A 228 10.42 21.83 -16.43
CA LYS A 228 9.56 21.35 -17.52
C LYS A 228 9.24 19.86 -17.26
N LYS A 229 7.95 19.51 -17.28
CA LYS A 229 7.55 18.11 -17.31
C LYS A 229 7.97 17.49 -18.63
N PRO A 230 8.50 16.24 -18.64
CA PRO A 230 8.84 15.56 -19.88
C PRO A 230 7.59 15.32 -20.73
N GLU A 231 7.72 15.51 -22.02
CA GLU A 231 6.72 15.15 -23.00
C GLU A 231 7.19 13.97 -23.86
N VAL A 232 6.29 13.27 -24.51
CA VAL A 232 6.63 12.11 -25.36
C VAL A 232 7.61 12.50 -26.46
N ARG A 233 7.47 13.69 -27.05
CA ARG A 233 8.42 14.21 -28.06
C ARG A 233 9.86 14.31 -27.54
N ASP A 234 10.04 14.65 -26.25
CA ASP A 234 11.37 14.74 -25.64
C ASP A 234 12.03 13.35 -25.61
N PHE A 235 11.22 12.29 -25.35
CA PHE A 235 11.69 10.91 -25.45
C PHE A 235 11.99 10.50 -26.90
N LEU A 236 11.10 10.77 -27.84
CA LEU A 236 11.27 10.38 -29.25
C LEU A 236 12.47 11.08 -29.91
N ASN A 237 12.76 12.30 -29.49
CA ASN A 237 13.90 13.08 -30.00
C ASN A 237 15.19 12.88 -29.19
N SER A 238 15.19 12.01 -28.17
CA SER A 238 16.31 11.78 -27.25
C SER A 238 16.78 13.02 -26.48
N ASP A 239 15.94 14.04 -26.35
CA ASP A 239 16.26 15.31 -25.72
C ASP A 239 15.94 15.34 -24.21
N PHE A 240 15.29 14.28 -23.70
CA PHE A 240 14.93 14.22 -22.29
C PHE A 240 16.05 13.61 -21.46
N ASP A 241 16.72 14.45 -20.70
CA ASP A 241 17.58 14.07 -19.58
C ASP A 241 16.82 14.38 -18.27
N PRO A 242 16.49 13.39 -17.44
CA PRO A 242 15.91 13.65 -16.12
C PRO A 242 16.85 14.47 -15.24
N GLY A 243 18.15 14.53 -15.55
CA GLY A 243 19.16 15.37 -14.91
C GLY A 243 19.04 15.43 -13.39
N ASP A 244 19.23 16.63 -12.84
CA ASP A 244 19.01 16.95 -11.42
C ASP A 244 17.53 17.12 -11.03
N ALA A 245 16.57 16.64 -11.81
CA ALA A 245 15.16 16.61 -11.41
C ALA A 245 15.05 15.79 -10.14
N LYS A 246 15.27 16.44 -9.00
CA LYS A 246 15.24 15.80 -7.68
C LYS A 246 13.86 15.23 -7.48
N ASN A 247 13.83 13.93 -7.35
CA ASN A 247 12.62 13.23 -6.95
C ASN A 247 12.00 13.96 -5.76
N ARG A 248 10.72 14.22 -5.84
CA ARG A 248 9.95 14.81 -4.75
C ARG A 248 10.18 13.96 -3.49
N LYS A 249 10.56 14.58 -2.38
CA LYS A 249 10.53 13.91 -1.08
C LYS A 249 9.07 13.61 -0.74
N HIS A 250 8.79 12.40 -0.35
CA HIS A 250 7.44 11.93 -0.06
C HIS A 250 7.42 11.03 1.19
N GLU A 251 6.24 10.83 1.74
CA GLU A 251 6.00 9.91 2.85
C GLU A 251 6.18 8.45 2.38
N LYS A 252 6.48 7.55 3.32
CA LYS A 252 6.78 6.13 3.04
C LYS A 252 5.62 5.34 2.44
N ASN A 253 4.40 5.86 2.49
CA ASN A 253 3.20 5.26 1.93
C ASN A 253 2.79 5.87 0.58
N VAL A 254 3.68 6.65 -0.04
CA VAL A 254 3.50 7.22 -1.38
C VAL A 254 4.47 6.54 -2.34
N CYS A 255 3.96 6.00 -3.43
CA CYS A 255 4.70 5.42 -4.54
C CYS A 255 4.38 6.18 -5.82
N PHE A 256 5.31 6.26 -6.75
CA PHE A 256 5.09 6.81 -8.08
C PHE A 256 5.26 5.71 -9.12
N PHE A 257 4.42 5.70 -10.16
CA PHE A 257 4.59 4.77 -11.27
C PHE A 257 6.00 4.86 -11.86
N PRO A 258 6.50 3.79 -12.51
CA PRO A 258 7.77 3.84 -13.24
C PRO A 258 7.76 5.00 -14.23
N SER A 259 8.94 5.54 -14.53
CA SER A 259 9.14 6.70 -15.40
C SER A 259 8.80 8.07 -14.79
N TYR A 260 8.87 9.10 -15.62
CA TYR A 260 8.52 10.50 -15.31
C TYR A 260 7.35 11.00 -16.16
N PHE A 261 6.59 10.07 -16.76
CA PHE A 261 5.47 10.37 -17.63
C PHE A 261 4.14 10.07 -16.96
N ALA A 262 3.08 10.70 -17.44
CA ALA A 262 1.71 10.26 -17.19
C ALA A 262 1.49 8.84 -17.72
N PRO A 263 0.48 8.09 -17.21
CA PRO A 263 0.24 6.69 -17.57
C PRO A 263 0.19 6.42 -19.08
N GLU A 264 -0.54 7.23 -19.83
CA GLU A 264 -0.69 7.07 -21.28
C GLU A 264 0.63 7.29 -22.00
N SER A 265 1.38 8.33 -21.62
CA SER A 265 2.67 8.63 -22.22
C SER A 265 3.71 7.57 -21.90
N PHE A 266 3.66 6.97 -20.73
CA PHE A 266 4.51 5.85 -20.38
C PHE A 266 4.17 4.59 -21.20
N LEU A 267 2.89 4.25 -21.35
CA LEU A 267 2.47 3.13 -22.19
C LEU A 267 2.82 3.35 -23.66
N TYR A 268 2.65 4.57 -24.15
CA TYR A 268 3.08 4.93 -25.51
C TYR A 268 4.57 4.67 -25.72
N LYS A 269 5.41 5.12 -24.77
CA LYS A 269 6.85 4.87 -24.80
C LYS A 269 7.16 3.38 -24.85
N ALA A 270 6.52 2.59 -23.99
CA ALA A 270 6.73 1.14 -23.93
C ALA A 270 6.34 0.46 -25.26
N LEU A 271 5.18 0.81 -25.82
CA LEU A 271 4.73 0.30 -27.11
C LEU A 271 5.65 0.72 -28.26
N TYR A 272 6.07 1.97 -28.28
CA TYR A 272 7.00 2.46 -29.30
C TYR A 272 8.33 1.69 -29.27
N GLU A 273 8.89 1.42 -28.09
CA GLU A 273 10.13 0.64 -27.93
C GLU A 273 9.91 -0.81 -28.42
N LEU A 274 8.84 -1.49 -28.02
CA LEU A 274 8.51 -2.84 -28.43
C LEU A 274 8.31 -2.98 -29.96
N THR A 275 7.73 -1.97 -30.57
CA THR A 275 7.40 -1.99 -32.01
C THR A 275 8.55 -1.53 -32.89
N SER A 276 9.38 -0.59 -32.44
CA SER A 276 10.51 -0.06 -33.21
C SER A 276 11.69 -1.04 -33.30
N GLN A 277 11.84 -1.93 -32.33
CA GLN A 277 12.92 -2.94 -32.22
C GLN A 277 12.36 -4.35 -32.32
N GLN A 278 11.64 -4.67 -33.39
CA GLN A 278 10.92 -5.94 -33.55
C GLN A 278 11.80 -7.18 -33.32
N SER A 279 13.05 -7.16 -33.81
CA SER A 279 13.98 -8.29 -33.66
C SER A 279 14.39 -8.56 -32.21
N GLU A 280 14.38 -7.55 -31.36
CA GLU A 280 14.71 -7.68 -29.94
C GLU A 280 13.50 -8.11 -29.11
N HIS A 281 12.29 -7.89 -29.62
CA HIS A 281 11.01 -8.14 -28.92
C HIS A 281 10.17 -9.25 -29.60
N GLU A 282 10.82 -10.25 -30.17
CA GLU A 282 10.15 -11.39 -30.87
C GLU A 282 9.06 -12.07 -30.02
N LEU A 283 9.27 -12.18 -28.70
CA LEU A 283 8.28 -12.80 -27.81
C LEU A 283 6.97 -12.01 -27.76
N PHE A 284 7.02 -10.70 -27.81
CA PHE A 284 5.82 -9.86 -27.87
C PHE A 284 5.03 -10.12 -29.16
N TRP A 285 5.71 -10.10 -30.30
CA TRP A 285 5.08 -10.33 -31.60
C TRP A 285 4.47 -11.72 -31.73
N ARG A 286 5.20 -12.74 -31.29
CA ARG A 286 4.67 -14.12 -31.27
C ARG A 286 3.47 -14.28 -30.33
N ALA A 287 3.40 -13.52 -29.27
CA ALA A 287 2.26 -13.58 -28.36
C ALA A 287 1.01 -12.93 -28.97
N LEU A 288 1.18 -11.84 -29.71
CA LEU A 288 0.06 -11.21 -30.43
C LEU A 288 -0.55 -12.16 -31.48
N ASP A 289 0.28 -12.86 -32.23
CA ASP A 289 -0.17 -13.80 -33.27
C ASP A 289 -0.87 -15.06 -32.71
N ARG A 290 -0.66 -15.38 -31.43
CA ARG A 290 -1.21 -16.59 -30.79
C ARG A 290 -2.49 -16.36 -30.01
N SER A 291 -2.86 -15.13 -29.78
CA SER A 291 -4.04 -14.78 -28.99
C SER A 291 -5.19 -14.40 -29.94
N GLU A 292 -6.33 -15.09 -29.81
CA GLU A 292 -7.55 -14.75 -30.56
C GLU A 292 -8.01 -13.30 -30.35
N GLU A 293 -7.68 -12.70 -29.19
CA GLU A 293 -8.04 -11.32 -28.85
C GLU A 293 -7.15 -10.29 -29.55
N THR A 294 -5.94 -10.68 -29.96
CA THR A 294 -4.92 -9.78 -30.51
C THR A 294 -4.45 -10.12 -31.92
N GLU A 295 -4.86 -11.26 -32.50
CA GLU A 295 -4.45 -11.71 -33.85
C GLU A 295 -4.79 -10.70 -34.97
N MET A 296 -5.78 -9.83 -34.72
CA MET A 296 -6.17 -8.78 -35.67
C MET A 296 -5.19 -7.59 -35.67
N TYR A 297 -4.30 -7.46 -34.71
CA TYR A 297 -3.35 -6.35 -34.61
C TYR A 297 -2.03 -6.68 -35.31
N THR A 298 -2.00 -6.48 -36.63
CA THR A 298 -0.75 -6.55 -37.39
C THR A 298 0.22 -5.44 -37.02
N ALA A 299 1.47 -5.59 -37.39
CA ALA A 299 2.50 -4.57 -37.19
C ALA A 299 2.07 -3.21 -37.79
N ASP A 300 1.55 -3.24 -39.03
CA ASP A 300 1.09 -2.02 -39.72
C ASP A 300 -0.05 -1.37 -38.96
N ARG A 301 -1.01 -2.15 -38.43
CA ARG A 301 -2.11 -1.62 -37.64
C ARG A 301 -1.63 -0.98 -36.34
N ILE A 302 -0.68 -1.59 -35.67
CA ILE A 302 -0.11 -1.02 -34.43
C ILE A 302 0.62 0.27 -34.73
N PHE A 303 1.43 0.34 -35.80
CA PHE A 303 2.10 1.57 -36.21
C PHE A 303 1.11 2.67 -36.60
N GLU A 304 -0.02 2.31 -37.23
CA GLU A 304 -1.10 3.24 -37.52
C GLU A 304 -1.74 3.78 -36.23
N LEU A 305 -2.03 2.90 -35.25
CA LEU A 305 -2.58 3.29 -33.96
C LEU A 305 -1.64 4.21 -33.17
N LEU A 306 -0.34 3.94 -33.22
CA LEU A 306 0.67 4.78 -32.60
C LEU A 306 0.91 6.08 -33.37
N ASN A 307 0.38 6.22 -34.60
CA ASN A 307 0.58 7.37 -35.48
C ASN A 307 2.07 7.77 -35.60
N THR A 308 2.92 6.77 -35.85
CA THR A 308 4.39 6.90 -35.86
C THR A 308 4.95 7.87 -36.90
N SER A 309 4.13 8.34 -37.85
CA SER A 309 4.49 9.37 -38.81
C SER A 309 4.66 10.78 -38.20
N LYS A 310 4.10 11.00 -37.00
CA LYS A 310 4.17 12.26 -36.27
C LYS A 310 5.20 12.11 -35.14
N MET A 311 6.30 12.84 -35.23
CA MET A 311 7.39 12.79 -34.24
C MET A 311 7.33 13.89 -33.17
N ASP A 312 6.34 14.77 -33.27
CA ASP A 312 6.21 15.94 -32.38
C ASP A 312 4.99 15.82 -31.44
N PHE A 313 4.94 14.72 -30.70
CA PHE A 313 3.87 14.47 -29.76
C PHE A 313 4.04 15.21 -28.44
N THR A 314 2.97 15.88 -28.02
CA THR A 314 2.76 16.31 -26.65
C THR A 314 2.09 15.21 -25.82
N ASN A 315 2.09 15.34 -24.50
CA ASN A 315 1.33 14.43 -23.62
C ASN A 315 -0.17 14.47 -23.91
N ASP A 316 -0.73 15.61 -24.33
CA ASP A 316 -2.15 15.74 -24.67
C ASP A 316 -2.49 15.03 -25.99
N ASP A 317 -1.59 15.05 -26.97
CA ASP A 317 -1.75 14.28 -28.21
C ASP A 317 -1.85 12.79 -27.88
N VAL A 318 -0.96 12.28 -27.03
CA VAL A 318 -0.94 10.87 -26.64
C VAL A 318 -2.20 10.49 -25.85
N LYS A 319 -2.64 11.31 -24.90
CA LYS A 319 -3.92 11.09 -24.19
C LYS A 319 -5.11 10.96 -25.15
N SER A 320 -5.08 11.74 -26.23
CA SER A 320 -6.12 11.65 -27.26
C SER A 320 -6.11 10.32 -28.02
N LEU A 321 -4.93 9.74 -28.27
CA LEU A 321 -4.80 8.42 -28.90
C LEU A 321 -5.34 7.32 -28.01
N PHE A 322 -5.06 7.39 -26.69
CA PHE A 322 -5.50 6.37 -25.73
C PHE A 322 -7.00 6.37 -25.44
N LYS A 323 -7.72 7.44 -25.76
CA LYS A 323 -9.19 7.46 -25.70
C LYS A 323 -9.89 6.55 -26.73
N ASN A 324 -9.15 6.12 -27.75
CA ASN A 324 -9.63 5.25 -28.82
C ASN A 324 -9.25 3.79 -28.56
N GLU A 325 -8.81 3.08 -29.60
CA GLU A 325 -8.48 1.66 -29.56
C GLU A 325 -7.18 1.32 -28.80
N LEU A 326 -6.29 2.30 -28.61
CA LEU A 326 -4.94 2.03 -28.08
C LEU A 326 -4.98 1.53 -26.63
N TRP A 327 -5.90 2.01 -25.81
CA TRP A 327 -6.08 1.52 -24.44
C TRP A 327 -6.60 0.07 -24.42
N ASP A 328 -7.63 -0.24 -25.21
CA ASP A 328 -8.17 -1.59 -25.36
C ASP A 328 -7.10 -2.57 -25.86
N PHE A 329 -6.27 -2.14 -26.80
CA PHE A 329 -5.10 -2.92 -27.25
C PHE A 329 -4.14 -3.19 -26.10
N CYS A 330 -3.79 -2.21 -25.28
CA CYS A 330 -2.90 -2.41 -24.14
C CYS A 330 -3.47 -3.40 -23.11
N GLN A 331 -4.76 -3.36 -22.85
CA GLN A 331 -5.43 -4.29 -21.94
C GLN A 331 -5.37 -5.73 -22.46
N LYS A 332 -5.56 -5.95 -23.75
CA LYS A 332 -5.53 -7.27 -24.38
C LYS A 332 -4.11 -7.79 -24.60
N ALA A 333 -3.23 -6.96 -25.15
CA ALA A 333 -1.85 -7.34 -25.49
C ALA A 333 -0.89 -7.36 -24.31
N GLN A 334 -1.23 -6.70 -23.21
CA GLN A 334 -0.42 -6.61 -22.00
C GLN A 334 1.07 -6.31 -22.27
N PRO A 335 1.39 -5.24 -23.00
CA PRO A 335 2.74 -5.00 -23.53
C PRO A 335 3.80 -4.89 -22.44
N LEU A 336 3.45 -4.46 -21.22
CA LEU A 336 4.40 -4.30 -20.14
C LEU A 336 5.05 -5.62 -19.70
N LYS A 337 4.40 -6.77 -19.91
CA LYS A 337 5.00 -8.10 -19.68
C LYS A 337 6.30 -8.27 -20.48
N TYR A 338 6.29 -7.79 -21.71
CA TYR A 338 7.40 -7.95 -22.67
C TYR A 338 8.38 -6.78 -22.59
N TYR A 339 7.89 -5.57 -22.31
CA TYR A 339 8.72 -4.40 -22.10
C TYR A 339 9.72 -4.60 -20.95
N TYR A 340 9.26 -5.20 -19.84
CA TYR A 340 10.10 -5.51 -18.70
C TYR A 340 10.88 -6.83 -18.80
N ASN A 341 10.81 -7.53 -19.93
CA ASN A 341 11.65 -8.70 -20.16
C ASN A 341 13.10 -8.33 -20.54
N SER A 342 13.37 -7.05 -20.67
CA SER A 342 14.68 -6.47 -20.94
C SER A 342 15.40 -6.14 -19.63
N CYS A 343 16.69 -6.50 -19.51
CA CYS A 343 17.53 -6.11 -18.37
C CYS A 343 17.65 -4.59 -18.18
N LYS A 344 17.43 -3.81 -19.25
CA LYS A 344 17.44 -2.36 -19.24
C LYS A 344 16.24 -1.79 -18.48
N ASN A 345 15.04 -2.36 -18.69
CA ASN A 345 13.78 -1.82 -18.19
C ASN A 345 13.35 -2.47 -16.86
N LEU A 346 13.75 -3.72 -16.62
CA LEU A 346 13.37 -4.50 -15.42
C LEU A 346 13.69 -3.80 -14.08
N PRO A 347 14.81 -3.06 -13.92
CA PRO A 347 15.09 -2.31 -12.70
C PRO A 347 13.97 -1.35 -12.28
N ASP A 348 13.36 -0.64 -13.21
CA ASP A 348 12.28 0.32 -12.93
C ASP A 348 11.03 -0.38 -12.35
N LEU A 349 10.69 -1.56 -12.87
CA LEU A 349 9.62 -2.38 -12.32
C LEU A 349 9.93 -2.85 -10.89
N ILE A 350 11.15 -3.35 -10.69
CA ILE A 350 11.61 -3.81 -9.38
C ILE A 350 11.58 -2.69 -8.35
N ASP A 351 12.05 -1.51 -8.70
CA ASP A 351 12.11 -0.36 -7.79
C ASP A 351 10.72 0.16 -7.43
N PHE A 352 9.80 0.19 -8.40
CA PHE A 352 8.39 0.49 -8.13
C PHE A 352 7.79 -0.50 -7.13
N TRP A 353 7.94 -1.80 -7.36
CA TRP A 353 7.35 -2.82 -6.52
C TRP A 353 8.03 -2.95 -5.15
N LYS A 354 9.31 -2.61 -5.02
CA LYS A 354 9.98 -2.47 -3.71
C LYS A 354 9.36 -1.33 -2.92
N CYS A 355 9.19 -0.15 -3.54
CA CYS A 355 8.53 0.99 -2.90
C CYS A 355 7.11 0.62 -2.46
N PHE A 356 6.35 -0.04 -3.33
CA PHE A 356 5.00 -0.52 -3.01
C PHE A 356 5.00 -1.55 -1.87
N PHE A 357 5.94 -2.47 -1.84
CA PHE A 357 6.07 -3.49 -0.78
C PHE A 357 6.33 -2.86 0.58
N ASP A 358 7.20 -1.85 0.63
CA ASP A 358 7.47 -1.09 1.86
C ASP A 358 6.21 -0.35 2.34
N ALA A 359 5.50 0.32 1.44
CA ALA A 359 4.24 1.00 1.73
C ALA A 359 3.16 0.01 2.18
N TYR A 360 3.03 -1.14 1.51
CA TYR A 360 2.11 -2.21 1.87
C TYR A 360 2.39 -2.78 3.26
N SER A 361 3.66 -2.96 3.60
CA SER A 361 4.08 -3.45 4.92
C SER A 361 3.67 -2.52 6.05
N ILE A 362 3.63 -1.21 5.80
CA ILE A 362 3.14 -0.20 6.75
C ILE A 362 1.60 -0.21 6.84
N ALA A 363 0.93 -0.31 5.69
CA ALA A 363 -0.53 -0.26 5.59
C ALA A 363 -1.21 -1.55 6.07
N LYS A 364 -0.52 -2.69 5.97
CA LYS A 364 -1.03 -4.00 6.33
C LYS A 364 -1.45 -4.03 7.81
N PRO A 365 -2.68 -4.44 8.14
CA PRO A 365 -3.09 -4.63 9.53
C PRO A 365 -2.16 -5.61 10.25
N LEU A 366 -1.78 -5.31 11.49
CA LEU A 366 -0.87 -6.12 12.31
C LEU A 366 -1.35 -7.59 12.52
N THR A 367 -2.59 -7.88 12.20
CA THR A 367 -3.23 -9.20 12.32
C THR A 367 -2.76 -10.26 11.34
N ILE A 368 -2.16 -9.89 10.20
CA ILE A 368 -1.82 -10.85 9.13
C ILE A 368 -0.39 -11.41 9.28
N GLN A 369 0.44 -10.86 10.17
CA GLN A 369 1.85 -11.21 10.24
C GLN A 369 2.18 -12.62 10.79
N ASN A 370 1.26 -13.34 11.46
CA ASN A 370 1.62 -14.53 12.23
C ASN A 370 1.01 -15.87 11.75
N LYS A 371 0.47 -16.00 10.56
CA LYS A 371 -0.12 -17.30 10.15
C LYS A 371 0.54 -18.00 8.95
N TYR A 372 1.51 -17.38 8.27
CA TYR A 372 2.20 -18.01 7.12
C TYR A 372 3.68 -17.56 7.03
N LEU A 373 4.44 -17.78 8.08
CA LEU A 373 5.90 -17.92 8.01
C LEU A 373 6.25 -19.28 8.59
#